data_b3c62e484761102f65f5182986bd8b5d
#
_entry.id   b3c62e484761102f65f5182986bd8b5d
#
_cell.length_a   1.000
_cell.length_b   1.000
_cell.length_c   1.000
_cell.angle_alpha   90.00
_cell.angle_beta   90.00
_cell.angle_gamma   90.00
#
_symmetry.space_group_name_H-M   'P 1'
#
loop_
_entity.id
_entity.type
_entity.pdbx_description
1 polymer ?
#
loop_
_entity_poly.entity_id
_entity_poly.type
_entity_poly.pdbx_seq_one_letter_code
_entity_poly.pdbx_strand_id
1 'polypeptide(L)'
;MEPTGLAAAGLLGGLNYSTMLGRCLSVGDEFALPFSILKITFFLGWFYLCLYSVKRSDASGLISNTYRSYFNLAALAIGPLALIVLFIADTIRRLSEGDLDIRDVPRYVMDSIVGHRKPKRRVVHNAPAIELMDTTGRVFADVYSRQIRSRSHEYETQIRTEKMTLDAIQSRASDILIDPKGDSHYAVRFRVDGFLREYDVLPAQKAQPIINSLKAISGMDIAEKRRPQDGAFMARLPEGQVYFRMASSGVLGGEKLAIRILDQTKGPMKPSEIGFSPEQIKLLKQIVEQPSGMVLVCGPTGSGKTTTLYGLLQTVDFAQRNVITIEDPIEHVIANLSQIEINTRAGVTFASALRSVLRQDPDVICIGEIRDSETAQIALQAAQTGHLVMATMHSSSNMAAIVRLMDLGVRPLLIASALKVIISQRLIRRLCPYCKGPATLSQSQVEYCERSHLDAKLLLEAHGCGHCAGTGYYGRTALMDVMYMDDALRQMLCNQTISAGELKEKGDQQFYATLRKIGMQKVIEGQTCLKEIKRVTSQL
;
A
#
# COMPACT_ATOMS: atom_id res chain seq x y z
N MET A 1 -56.08 39.28 18.90
CA MET A 1 -56.31 40.50 19.67
C MET A 1 -55.16 41.44 19.38
N GLU A 2 -55.36 42.26 18.37
CA GLU A 2 -54.73 43.57 18.25
C GLU A 2 -55.34 44.50 19.32
N PRO A 3 -54.88 45.72 19.58
CA PRO A 3 -54.17 46.65 18.68
C PRO A 3 -53.20 47.66 19.36
N THR A 4 -52.77 48.61 18.50
CA THR A 4 -52.38 50.03 18.71
C THR A 4 -50.90 50.25 19.04
N GLY A 5 -50.14 51.13 18.38
CA GLY A 5 -50.44 52.23 17.49
C GLY A 5 -49.55 53.40 17.83
N LEU A 6 -49.17 54.20 16.84
CA LEU A 6 -48.61 55.55 16.87
C LEU A 6 -47.09 55.70 16.83
N ALA A 7 -46.52 55.96 15.65
CA ALA A 7 -46.28 57.30 15.07
C ALA A 7 -45.35 58.23 15.89
N ALA A 8 -44.14 58.41 15.40
CA ALA A 8 -43.43 59.67 15.48
C ALA A 8 -42.51 59.83 14.24
N ALA A 9 -43.04 60.52 13.29
CA ALA A 9 -42.31 61.11 12.15
C ALA A 9 -41.54 62.34 12.61
N GLY A 10 -40.40 62.58 11.96
CA GLY A 10 -39.89 63.94 11.82
C GLY A 10 -38.70 64.27 12.68
N LEU A 11 -37.57 64.33 12.04
CA LEU A 11 -36.49 65.31 12.15
C LEU A 11 -35.12 64.68 11.78
N LEU A 12 -34.92 64.54 10.49
CA LEU A 12 -33.53 64.52 9.96
C LEU A 12 -33.50 65.38 8.74
N GLY A 13 -33.41 66.73 9.05
CA GLY A 13 -33.07 67.74 8.10
C GLY A 13 -31.68 67.47 7.51
N GLY A 14 -31.61 67.62 6.21
CA GLY A 14 -30.45 67.40 5.39
C GLY A 14 -29.18 68.08 5.88
N LEU A 15 -28.18 67.28 6.17
CA LEU A 15 -26.80 67.73 6.22
C LEU A 15 -26.17 67.46 4.84
N ASN A 16 -26.15 68.58 4.07
CA ASN A 16 -25.54 68.63 2.75
C ASN A 16 -24.02 68.54 2.88
N TYR A 17 -23.47 67.37 2.54
CA TYR A 17 -22.03 67.07 2.59
C TYR A 17 -21.18 68.07 1.74
N SER A 18 -21.74 68.73 0.79
CA SER A 18 -21.06 69.76 -0.05
C SER A 18 -20.70 71.02 0.69
N THR A 19 -21.41 71.36 1.79
CA THR A 19 -21.14 72.61 2.56
C THR A 19 -20.07 72.37 3.66
N MET A 20 -19.79 71.14 4.06
CA MET A 20 -18.71 70.89 5.01
C MET A 20 -17.32 70.86 4.33
N LEU A 21 -17.21 70.38 3.09
CA LEU A 21 -15.95 70.45 2.33
C LEU A 21 -15.59 71.92 1.90
N GLY A 22 -16.59 72.80 1.66
CA GLY A 22 -16.36 74.20 1.30
C GLY A 22 -15.91 75.09 2.46
N ARG A 23 -16.23 74.75 3.70
CA ARG A 23 -15.81 75.50 4.89
C ARG A 23 -14.43 75.12 5.44
N CYS A 24 -13.90 73.96 5.09
CA CYS A 24 -12.50 73.55 5.43
C CYS A 24 -11.46 74.19 4.49
N LEU A 25 -11.90 74.85 3.36
CA LEU A 25 -10.99 75.46 2.38
C LEU A 25 -10.91 76.95 2.45
N SER A 26 -11.63 77.66 3.38
CA SER A 26 -11.68 79.08 3.50
C SER A 26 -11.31 79.66 4.87
N VAL A 27 -10.51 78.94 5.66
CA VAL A 27 -9.89 79.55 6.85
C VAL A 27 -8.52 80.07 6.47
N GLY A 28 -8.37 81.33 6.61
CA GLY A 28 -7.34 82.21 6.10
C GLY A 28 -5.90 81.89 6.46
N ASP A 29 -5.05 82.51 5.74
CA ASP A 29 -3.61 82.49 5.52
C ASP A 29 -2.69 82.63 6.76
N GLU A 30 -3.04 82.16 7.96
CA GLU A 30 -2.14 82.36 9.10
C GLU A 30 -1.70 81.07 9.85
N PHE A 31 -2.13 79.84 9.37
CA PHE A 31 -1.51 78.59 9.81
C PHE A 31 -1.12 77.79 8.57
N ALA A 32 0.01 78.10 7.98
CA ALA A 32 0.68 77.26 7.04
C ALA A 32 1.11 75.97 7.81
N LEU A 33 0.26 74.92 7.81
CA LEU A 33 0.70 73.58 8.21
C LEU A 33 1.91 73.23 7.34
N PRO A 34 3.08 72.95 7.90
CA PRO A 34 4.33 72.75 7.14
C PRO A 34 4.28 71.52 6.24
N PHE A 35 3.18 70.81 6.27
CA PHE A 35 2.98 69.63 5.45
C PHE A 35 1.61 69.62 4.75
N SER A 36 1.61 69.81 3.43
CA SER A 36 0.43 69.56 2.61
C SER A 36 -0.03 68.08 2.77
N ILE A 37 -1.35 67.85 2.82
CA ILE A 37 -1.93 66.47 2.86
C ILE A 37 -1.30 65.60 1.76
N LEU A 38 -0.99 66.16 0.60
CA LEU A 38 -0.33 65.46 -0.50
C LEU A 38 1.10 65.03 -0.14
N LYS A 39 1.85 65.82 0.63
CA LYS A 39 3.19 65.45 1.11
C LYS A 39 3.13 64.38 2.18
N ILE A 40 2.12 64.40 3.03
CA ILE A 40 1.92 63.39 4.08
C ILE A 40 1.54 62.05 3.44
N THR A 41 0.62 62.03 2.47
CA THR A 41 0.25 60.81 1.76
C THR A 41 1.41 60.23 0.95
N PHE A 42 2.23 61.06 0.31
CA PHE A 42 3.44 60.64 -0.39
C PHE A 42 4.46 60.04 0.59
N PHE A 43 4.68 60.68 1.73
CA PHE A 43 5.62 60.19 2.76
C PHE A 43 5.15 58.85 3.37
N LEU A 44 3.87 58.72 3.66
CA LEU A 44 3.28 57.46 4.14
C LEU A 44 3.39 56.34 3.10
N GLY A 45 3.12 56.66 1.83
CA GLY A 45 3.28 55.74 0.71
C GLY A 45 4.74 55.30 0.52
N TRP A 46 5.67 56.25 0.58
CA TRP A 46 7.11 55.99 0.53
C TRP A 46 7.57 55.07 1.69
N PHE A 47 7.17 55.40 2.90
CA PHE A 47 7.50 54.64 4.10
C PHE A 47 6.93 53.20 4.05
N TYR A 48 5.69 53.07 3.55
CA TYR A 48 5.08 51.77 3.32
C TYR A 48 5.88 50.91 2.31
N LEU A 49 6.33 51.49 1.20
CA LEU A 49 7.19 50.83 0.21
C LEU A 49 8.54 50.42 0.79
N CYS A 50 9.13 51.22 1.67
CA CYS A 50 10.36 50.88 2.38
C CYS A 50 10.16 49.69 3.30
N LEU A 51 9.10 49.67 4.12
CA LEU A 51 8.77 48.54 4.99
C LEU A 51 8.43 47.28 4.19
N TYR A 52 7.77 47.42 3.05
CA TYR A 52 7.47 46.34 2.15
C TYR A 52 8.74 45.72 1.53
N SER A 53 9.74 46.55 1.17
CA SER A 53 11.04 46.09 0.67
C SER A 53 11.81 45.27 1.71
N VAL A 54 11.82 45.73 2.96
CA VAL A 54 12.45 45.01 4.09
C VAL A 54 11.77 43.67 4.28
N LYS A 55 10.43 43.62 4.36
CA LYS A 55 9.67 42.39 4.50
C LYS A 55 9.89 41.40 3.34
N ARG A 56 10.03 41.90 2.13
CA ARG A 56 10.28 41.07 0.94
C ARG A 56 11.71 40.56 0.90
N SER A 57 12.69 41.35 1.34
CA SER A 57 14.08 40.92 1.54
C SER A 57 14.16 39.73 2.52
N ASP A 58 13.44 39.85 3.64
CA ASP A 58 13.37 38.78 4.65
C ASP A 58 12.75 37.48 4.13
N ALA A 59 11.76 37.59 3.25
CA ALA A 59 11.07 36.46 2.67
C ALA A 59 11.81 35.80 1.48
N SER A 60 12.73 36.51 0.83
CA SER A 60 13.43 36.04 -0.39
C SER A 60 14.62 35.12 -0.11
N GLY A 61 15.22 35.18 1.09
CA GLY A 61 16.42 34.42 1.43
C GLY A 61 17.66 34.75 0.58
N LEU A 62 17.60 35.82 -0.25
CA LEU A 62 18.67 36.22 -1.17
C LEU A 62 19.87 36.84 -0.47
N ILE A 63 19.67 37.39 0.74
CA ILE A 63 20.69 38.11 1.50
C ILE A 63 21.07 37.31 2.72
N SER A 64 22.38 37.06 2.89
CA SER A 64 22.90 36.33 4.05
C SER A 64 22.63 37.12 5.34
N ASN A 65 22.44 36.41 6.46
CA ASN A 65 22.10 37.01 7.76
C ASN A 65 23.09 38.10 8.21
N THR A 66 24.36 38.01 7.78
CA THR A 66 25.43 38.97 8.12
C THR A 66 25.24 40.34 7.50
N TYR A 67 24.71 40.40 6.26
CA TYR A 67 24.52 41.67 5.52
C TYR A 67 23.08 42.19 5.58
N ARG A 68 22.17 41.47 6.20
CA ARG A 68 20.73 41.76 6.25
C ARG A 68 20.41 43.08 6.92
N SER A 69 21.09 43.38 8.03
CA SER A 69 20.88 44.67 8.75
C SER A 69 21.31 45.88 7.91
N TYR A 70 22.42 45.76 7.20
CA TYR A 70 22.90 46.84 6.31
C TYR A 70 21.96 47.05 5.12
N PHE A 71 21.44 45.98 4.52
CA PHE A 71 20.48 46.09 3.43
C PHE A 71 19.16 46.69 3.90
N ASN A 72 18.66 46.35 5.06
CA ASN A 72 17.42 46.86 5.61
C ASN A 72 17.56 48.38 5.89
N LEU A 73 18.71 48.81 6.36
CA LEU A 73 19.02 50.24 6.57
C LEU A 73 19.11 51.00 5.24
N ALA A 74 19.74 50.43 4.23
CA ALA A 74 19.82 50.96 2.87
C ALA A 74 18.43 51.01 2.20
N ALA A 75 17.59 50.01 2.39
CA ALA A 75 16.23 49.94 1.87
C ALA A 75 15.32 51.05 2.45
N LEU A 76 15.55 51.46 3.71
CA LEU A 76 14.88 52.57 4.33
C LEU A 76 15.25 53.94 3.69
N ALA A 77 16.51 54.06 3.24
CA ALA A 77 17.01 55.29 2.60
C ALA A 77 16.67 55.38 1.11
N ILE A 78 16.77 54.27 0.37
CA ILE A 78 16.67 54.20 -1.09
C ILE A 78 15.23 53.84 -1.55
N GLY A 79 14.41 53.31 -0.66
CA GLY A 79 12.99 53.01 -0.89
C GLY A 79 12.69 52.09 -2.08
N PRO A 80 11.91 52.55 -3.07
CA PRO A 80 11.47 51.71 -4.18
C PRO A 80 12.58 51.17 -5.08
N LEU A 81 13.77 51.80 -5.13
CA LEU A 81 14.92 51.26 -5.86
C LEU A 81 15.43 49.94 -5.28
N ALA A 82 15.36 49.78 -3.96
CA ALA A 82 15.72 48.50 -3.33
C ALA A 82 14.78 47.36 -3.75
N LEU A 83 13.50 47.64 -3.99
CA LEU A 83 12.54 46.66 -4.53
C LEU A 83 12.90 46.20 -5.95
N ILE A 84 13.33 47.16 -6.80
CA ILE A 84 13.74 46.85 -8.17
C ILE A 84 14.99 45.96 -8.17
N VAL A 85 15.97 46.28 -7.34
CA VAL A 85 17.19 45.46 -7.22
C VAL A 85 16.88 44.03 -6.71
N LEU A 86 16.05 43.90 -5.69
CA LEU A 86 15.61 42.61 -5.18
C LEU A 86 14.83 41.81 -6.24
N PHE A 87 13.98 42.51 -7.02
CA PHE A 87 13.21 41.86 -8.06
C PHE A 87 14.10 41.33 -9.20
N ILE A 88 15.10 42.12 -9.63
CA ILE A 88 16.06 41.71 -10.65
C ILE A 88 16.88 40.52 -10.14
N ALA A 89 17.39 40.59 -8.90
CA ALA A 89 18.17 39.53 -8.29
C ALA A 89 17.36 38.21 -8.16
N ASP A 90 16.07 38.29 -7.76
CA ASP A 90 15.17 37.11 -7.68
C ASP A 90 14.90 36.52 -9.07
N THR A 91 14.74 37.38 -10.09
CA THR A 91 14.52 36.92 -11.48
C THR A 91 15.75 36.19 -12.05
N ILE A 92 16.96 36.77 -11.83
CA ILE A 92 18.22 36.17 -12.28
C ILE A 92 18.44 34.83 -11.58
N ARG A 93 18.19 34.76 -10.28
CA ARG A 93 18.30 33.52 -9.51
C ARG A 93 17.38 32.43 -10.06
N ARG A 94 16.11 32.73 -10.32
CA ARG A 94 15.12 31.78 -10.87
C ARG A 94 15.46 31.31 -12.28
N LEU A 95 16.08 32.17 -13.08
CA LEU A 95 16.63 31.80 -14.39
C LEU A 95 17.82 30.84 -14.25
N SER A 96 18.71 31.07 -13.27
CA SER A 96 19.89 30.21 -13.03
C SER A 96 19.54 28.88 -12.39
N GLU A 97 18.47 28.81 -11.58
CA GLU A 97 17.95 27.59 -10.95
C GLU A 97 17.02 26.78 -11.89
N GLY A 98 16.72 27.32 -13.11
CA GLY A 98 15.84 26.65 -14.10
C GLY A 98 14.36 26.72 -13.75
N ASP A 99 13.97 27.50 -12.76
CA ASP A 99 12.60 27.69 -12.29
C ASP A 99 11.77 28.63 -13.18
N LEU A 100 12.41 29.40 -14.06
CA LEU A 100 11.79 30.35 -14.97
C LEU A 100 12.40 30.23 -16.36
N ASP A 101 11.59 30.10 -17.41
CA ASP A 101 12.06 30.19 -18.80
C ASP A 101 12.18 31.67 -19.22
N ILE A 102 13.17 31.98 -20.04
CA ILE A 102 13.38 33.34 -20.60
C ILE A 102 12.11 33.87 -21.27
N ARG A 103 11.30 33.00 -21.88
CA ARG A 103 10.04 33.32 -22.54
C ARG A 103 8.94 33.80 -21.59
N ASP A 104 8.99 33.38 -20.32
CA ASP A 104 7.98 33.68 -19.31
C ASP A 104 8.35 34.89 -18.44
N VAL A 105 9.55 35.45 -18.59
CA VAL A 105 10.02 36.62 -17.85
C VAL A 105 9.06 37.85 -17.99
N PRO A 106 8.57 38.22 -19.19
CA PRO A 106 7.63 39.35 -19.31
C PRO A 106 6.34 39.16 -18.53
N ARG A 107 5.83 37.92 -18.53
CA ARG A 107 4.61 37.55 -17.79
C ARG A 107 4.82 37.60 -16.29
N TYR A 108 5.97 37.10 -15.82
CA TYR A 108 6.36 37.17 -14.42
C TYR A 108 6.50 38.62 -13.91
N VAL A 109 7.07 39.51 -14.72
CA VAL A 109 7.19 40.94 -14.44
C VAL A 109 5.80 41.58 -14.32
N MET A 110 4.92 41.35 -15.28
CA MET A 110 3.54 41.87 -15.27
C MET A 110 2.75 41.41 -14.06
N ASP A 111 2.79 40.11 -13.74
CA ASP A 111 2.08 39.54 -12.59
C ASP A 111 2.61 40.07 -11.24
N SER A 112 3.89 40.44 -11.19
CA SER A 112 4.52 41.01 -10.00
C SER A 112 4.17 42.48 -9.79
N ILE A 113 3.94 43.26 -10.86
CA ILE A 113 3.63 44.71 -10.82
C ILE A 113 2.13 44.95 -10.61
N VAL A 114 1.27 44.19 -11.28
CA VAL A 114 -0.19 44.40 -11.28
C VAL A 114 -0.85 43.88 -9.99
N GLY A 115 -0.10 43.25 -9.11
CA GLY A 115 -0.63 42.82 -7.79
C GLY A 115 -1.84 41.88 -7.88
N HIS A 116 -2.01 41.21 -9.01
CA HIS A 116 -3.02 40.19 -9.09
C HIS A 116 -2.68 39.15 -8.00
N ARG A 117 -3.64 38.87 -7.12
CA ARG A 117 -3.63 37.71 -6.21
C ARG A 117 -2.98 36.60 -7.01
N LYS A 118 -1.80 36.14 -6.54
CA LYS A 118 -1.17 34.99 -7.12
C LYS A 118 -2.30 34.03 -7.45
N PRO A 119 -2.54 33.66 -8.72
CA PRO A 119 -3.30 32.46 -8.93
C PRO A 119 -2.56 31.48 -8.02
N LYS A 120 -3.28 30.86 -7.07
CA LYS A 120 -2.74 29.69 -6.41
C LYS A 120 -2.14 28.94 -7.57
N ARG A 121 -0.82 28.90 -7.66
CA ARG A 121 -0.13 28.08 -8.62
C ARG A 121 -0.81 26.73 -8.40
N ARG A 122 -1.78 26.38 -9.22
CA ARG A 122 -1.94 25.02 -9.60
C ARG A 122 -0.58 24.72 -10.24
N VAL A 123 0.38 24.36 -9.38
CA VAL A 123 1.30 23.34 -9.75
C VAL A 123 0.37 22.23 -10.19
N VAL A 124 0.21 22.09 -11.50
CA VAL A 124 -0.20 20.83 -12.09
C VAL A 124 1.05 19.98 -11.94
N HIS A 125 1.42 19.71 -10.68
CA HIS A 125 1.76 18.38 -10.31
C HIS A 125 0.48 17.64 -10.66
N ASN A 126 0.56 16.70 -11.59
CA ASN A 126 -0.31 15.55 -11.54
C ASN A 126 -0.34 15.19 -10.06
N ALA A 127 -1.39 15.64 -9.36
CA ALA A 127 -1.61 15.24 -7.98
C ALA A 127 -1.52 13.71 -8.07
N PRO A 128 -0.71 13.05 -7.27
CA PRO A 128 -0.63 11.61 -7.33
C PRO A 128 -2.08 11.14 -7.30
N ALA A 129 -2.45 10.26 -8.24
CA ALA A 129 -3.83 9.78 -8.37
C ALA A 129 -4.19 8.89 -7.16
N ILE A 130 -3.71 9.27 -5.98
CA ILE A 130 -3.83 8.56 -4.70
C ILE A 130 -4.09 9.58 -3.59
N GLU A 131 -5.04 9.27 -2.74
CA GLU A 131 -5.36 10.00 -1.52
C GLU A 131 -5.20 9.07 -0.32
N LEU A 132 -4.22 9.36 0.56
CA LEU A 132 -4.02 8.58 1.78
C LEU A 132 -5.01 9.02 2.86
N MET A 133 -5.55 8.06 3.61
CA MET A 133 -6.54 8.27 4.66
C MET A 133 -6.27 7.35 5.85
N ASP A 134 -6.71 7.75 7.02
CA ASP A 134 -6.77 6.84 8.17
C ASP A 134 -7.93 5.83 8.02
N THR A 135 -8.02 4.87 8.92
CA THR A 135 -9.08 3.85 8.92
C THR A 135 -10.49 4.41 9.14
N THR A 136 -10.62 5.68 9.55
CA THR A 136 -11.91 6.38 9.74
C THR A 136 -12.29 7.22 8.50
N GLY A 137 -11.46 7.27 7.47
CA GLY A 137 -11.70 8.02 6.25
C GLY A 137 -11.23 9.49 6.30
N ARG A 138 -10.50 9.91 7.33
CA ARG A 138 -9.92 11.26 7.39
C ARG A 138 -8.70 11.33 6.50
N VAL A 139 -8.64 12.36 5.68
CA VAL A 139 -7.57 12.56 4.70
C VAL A 139 -6.24 12.85 5.39
N PHE A 140 -5.15 12.38 4.81
CA PHE A 140 -3.78 12.54 5.31
C PHE A 140 -3.44 13.99 5.65
N ALA A 141 -3.82 14.94 4.79
CA ALA A 141 -3.61 16.37 5.02
C ALA A 141 -4.24 16.87 6.34
N ASP A 142 -5.43 16.37 6.70
CA ASP A 142 -6.14 16.78 7.92
C ASP A 142 -5.55 16.14 9.19
N VAL A 143 -5.03 14.92 9.08
CA VAL A 143 -4.44 14.19 10.20
C VAL A 143 -3.04 14.73 10.52
N TYR A 144 -2.23 15.00 9.48
CA TYR A 144 -0.84 15.39 9.63
C TYR A 144 -0.65 16.89 9.86
N SER A 145 -1.44 17.77 9.20
CA SER A 145 -1.29 19.23 9.31
C SER A 145 -1.65 19.81 10.68
N ARG A 146 -2.45 19.10 11.49
CA ARG A 146 -2.78 19.53 12.87
C ARG A 146 -1.60 19.45 13.84
N GLN A 147 -0.56 18.71 13.50
CA GLN A 147 0.55 18.41 14.41
C GLN A 147 1.82 19.23 14.18
N ILE A 148 1.96 19.94 13.05
CA ILE A 148 3.20 20.61 12.67
C ILE A 148 2.96 22.07 12.23
N ARG A 149 3.88 22.99 12.61
CA ARG A 149 3.77 24.44 12.42
C ARG A 149 4.36 25.01 11.12
N SER A 150 4.94 24.19 10.22
CA SER A 150 5.66 24.65 9.01
C SER A 150 5.07 24.07 7.72
N ARG A 151 4.29 24.88 7.00
CA ARG A 151 3.51 24.46 5.81
C ARG A 151 4.33 23.99 4.58
N SER A 152 5.57 24.39 4.40
CA SER A 152 6.34 24.07 3.18
C SER A 152 6.99 22.68 3.21
N HIS A 153 7.57 22.29 4.34
CA HIS A 153 8.18 20.97 4.52
C HIS A 153 7.14 19.83 4.64
N GLU A 154 5.95 20.15 5.17
CA GLU A 154 4.83 19.21 5.28
C GLU A 154 4.33 18.76 3.92
N TYR A 155 4.15 19.70 3.01
CA TYR A 155 3.67 19.44 1.66
C TYR A 155 4.65 18.56 0.85
N GLU A 156 5.96 18.80 0.98
CA GLU A 156 6.97 17.96 0.33
C GLU A 156 6.96 16.53 0.89
N THR A 157 6.84 16.37 2.22
CA THR A 157 6.75 15.07 2.89
C THR A 157 5.50 14.31 2.45
N GLN A 158 4.34 14.99 2.40
CA GLN A 158 3.09 14.40 1.94
C GLN A 158 3.22 13.87 0.51
N ILE A 159 3.68 14.69 -0.43
CA ILE A 159 3.85 14.28 -1.83
C ILE A 159 4.80 13.10 -1.95
N ARG A 160 5.91 13.08 -1.20
CA ARG A 160 6.85 11.95 -1.21
C ARG A 160 6.21 10.68 -0.68
N THR A 161 5.46 10.77 0.41
CA THR A 161 4.78 9.62 1.03
C THR A 161 3.73 9.07 0.08
N GLU A 162 2.90 9.92 -0.51
CA GLU A 162 1.89 9.56 -1.49
C GLU A 162 2.52 8.95 -2.75
N LYS A 163 3.59 9.56 -3.29
CA LYS A 163 4.33 9.04 -4.45
C LYS A 163 4.94 7.69 -4.16
N MET A 164 5.65 7.53 -3.05
CA MET A 164 6.25 6.25 -2.64
C MET A 164 5.19 5.15 -2.53
N THR A 165 4.04 5.47 -1.94
CA THR A 165 2.93 4.53 -1.78
C THR A 165 2.31 4.17 -3.14
N LEU A 166 2.11 5.15 -4.02
CA LEU A 166 1.60 4.93 -5.38
C LEU A 166 2.57 4.08 -6.21
N ASP A 167 3.87 4.40 -6.19
CA ASP A 167 4.91 3.66 -6.90
C ASP A 167 4.99 2.20 -6.41
N ALA A 168 4.79 1.96 -5.11
CA ALA A 168 4.73 0.62 -4.55
C ALA A 168 3.52 -0.17 -5.08
N ILE A 169 2.32 0.45 -5.13
CA ILE A 169 1.11 -0.18 -5.68
C ILE A 169 1.29 -0.47 -7.17
N GLN A 170 1.75 0.48 -7.96
CA GLN A 170 1.99 0.34 -9.39
C GLN A 170 3.04 -0.72 -9.70
N SER A 171 4.05 -0.84 -8.85
CA SER A 171 5.07 -1.90 -8.92
C SER A 171 4.54 -3.26 -8.46
N ARG A 172 3.29 -3.36 -7.99
CA ARG A 172 2.68 -4.58 -7.43
C ARG A 172 3.46 -5.10 -6.22
N ALA A 173 4.00 -4.19 -5.42
CA ALA A 173 4.68 -4.56 -4.19
C ALA A 173 3.68 -5.17 -3.20
N SER A 174 4.09 -6.21 -2.50
CA SER A 174 3.35 -6.77 -1.37
C SER A 174 3.70 -6.08 -0.05
N ASP A 175 4.92 -5.56 0.06
CA ASP A 175 5.41 -4.91 1.27
C ASP A 175 6.32 -3.72 0.91
N ILE A 176 6.26 -2.66 1.73
CA ILE A 176 7.21 -1.55 1.75
C ILE A 176 7.99 -1.65 3.06
N LEU A 177 9.31 -1.65 2.98
CA LEU A 177 10.19 -1.65 4.14
C LEU A 177 11.01 -0.36 4.15
N ILE A 178 11.01 0.32 5.30
CA ILE A 178 11.87 1.50 5.55
C ILE A 178 12.80 1.12 6.70
N ASP A 179 14.06 0.89 6.37
CA ASP A 179 15.07 0.38 7.32
C ASP A 179 16.22 1.38 7.49
N PRO A 180 16.67 1.66 8.72
CA PRO A 180 17.89 2.46 8.92
C PRO A 180 19.11 1.74 8.35
N LYS A 181 20.00 2.52 7.74
CA LYS A 181 21.30 2.11 7.20
C LYS A 181 22.39 2.93 7.89
N GLY A 182 22.91 2.43 9.01
CA GLY A 182 23.73 3.22 9.89
C GLY A 182 22.97 4.40 10.50
N ASP A 183 23.68 5.42 10.95
CA ASP A 183 23.11 6.53 11.72
C ASP A 183 22.55 7.68 10.84
N SER A 184 22.82 7.68 9.54
CA SER A 184 22.57 8.84 8.68
C SER A 184 21.59 8.60 7.52
N HIS A 185 21.29 7.36 7.17
CA HIS A 185 20.47 7.04 5.99
C HIS A 185 19.44 5.96 6.29
N TYR A 186 18.38 5.93 5.47
CA TYR A 186 17.34 4.90 5.46
C TYR A 186 17.18 4.33 4.06
N ALA A 187 17.12 3.00 3.95
CA ALA A 187 16.78 2.35 2.70
C ALA A 187 15.27 2.10 2.64
N VAL A 188 14.63 2.58 1.58
CA VAL A 188 13.25 2.23 1.23
C VAL A 188 13.31 1.07 0.25
N ARG A 189 12.66 -0.04 0.59
CA ARG A 189 12.69 -1.26 -0.20
C ARG A 189 11.28 -1.77 -0.45
N PHE A 190 11.00 -2.19 -1.67
CA PHE A 190 9.74 -2.83 -2.05
C PHE A 190 9.93 -4.33 -2.19
N ARG A 191 8.97 -5.12 -1.73
CA ARG A 191 8.90 -6.54 -2.03
C ARG A 191 8.02 -6.75 -3.24
N VAL A 192 8.62 -7.00 -4.39
CA VAL A 192 7.92 -7.24 -5.66
C VAL A 192 8.12 -8.69 -6.08
N ASP A 193 7.02 -9.38 -6.37
CA ASP A 193 7.02 -10.80 -6.75
C ASP A 193 7.83 -11.71 -5.78
N GLY A 194 7.81 -11.35 -4.46
CA GLY A 194 8.46 -12.08 -3.38
C GLY A 194 9.91 -11.64 -3.07
N PHE A 195 10.52 -10.77 -3.88
CA PHE A 195 11.90 -10.31 -3.71
C PHE A 195 11.97 -8.86 -3.28
N LEU A 196 12.88 -8.56 -2.34
CA LEU A 196 13.15 -7.20 -1.92
C LEU A 196 14.03 -6.49 -2.96
N ARG A 197 13.66 -5.23 -3.23
CA ARG A 197 14.39 -4.30 -4.09
C ARG A 197 14.53 -2.97 -3.42
N GLU A 198 15.65 -2.36 -3.60
CA GLU A 198 15.86 -0.99 -3.19
C GLU A 198 15.07 -0.07 -4.14
N TYR A 199 14.25 0.79 -3.55
CA TYR A 199 13.50 1.83 -4.24
C TYR A 199 14.22 3.16 -4.13
N ASP A 200 14.66 3.53 -2.92
CA ASP A 200 15.35 4.80 -2.66
C ASP A 200 16.22 4.68 -1.39
N VAL A 201 17.25 5.53 -1.29
CA VAL A 201 18.06 5.70 -0.09
C VAL A 201 17.97 7.15 0.35
N LEU A 202 17.32 7.38 1.47
CA LEU A 202 17.02 8.71 1.99
C LEU A 202 17.94 9.08 3.15
N PRO A 203 18.45 10.32 3.21
CA PRO A 203 19.04 10.86 4.43
C PRO A 203 18.02 10.81 5.59
N ALA A 204 18.49 10.57 6.81
CA ALA A 204 17.64 10.47 7.99
C ALA A 204 16.71 11.70 8.17
N GLN A 205 17.21 12.89 7.82
CA GLN A 205 16.43 14.14 7.85
C GLN A 205 15.19 14.12 6.92
N LYS A 206 15.23 13.37 5.81
CA LYS A 206 14.10 13.22 4.87
C LYS A 206 13.25 11.98 5.19
N ALA A 207 13.85 10.92 5.71
CA ALA A 207 13.16 9.69 6.06
C ALA A 207 12.29 9.84 7.31
N GLN A 208 12.79 10.55 8.34
CA GLN A 208 12.09 10.70 9.60
C GLN A 208 10.72 11.40 9.47
N PRO A 209 10.57 12.49 8.70
CA PRO A 209 9.24 13.06 8.43
C PRO A 209 8.28 12.09 7.75
N ILE A 210 8.75 11.26 6.80
CA ILE A 210 7.94 10.22 6.15
C ILE A 210 7.49 9.16 7.16
N ILE A 211 8.39 8.69 8.02
CA ILE A 211 8.09 7.75 9.10
C ILE A 211 7.02 8.33 10.03
N ASN A 212 7.22 9.56 10.49
CA ASN A 212 6.29 10.24 11.39
C ASN A 212 4.91 10.43 10.74
N SER A 213 4.87 10.77 9.46
CA SER A 213 3.63 10.96 8.71
C SER A 213 2.85 9.66 8.55
N LEU A 214 3.54 8.57 8.26
CA LEU A 214 2.95 7.24 8.17
C LEU A 214 2.44 6.75 9.53
N LYS A 215 3.18 6.99 10.61
CA LYS A 215 2.72 6.68 11.98
C LYS A 215 1.47 7.47 12.34
N ALA A 216 1.45 8.77 12.04
CA ALA A 216 0.29 9.62 12.30
C ALA A 216 -0.99 9.10 11.64
N ILE A 217 -0.92 8.80 10.32
CA ILE A 217 -2.09 8.33 9.58
C ILE A 217 -2.52 6.92 9.98
N SER A 218 -1.58 6.11 10.50
CA SER A 218 -1.84 4.74 10.99
C SER A 218 -2.33 4.68 12.44
N GLY A 219 -2.50 5.84 13.10
CA GLY A 219 -2.93 5.91 14.50
C GLY A 219 -1.87 5.49 15.53
N MET A 220 -0.58 5.49 15.15
CA MET A 220 0.54 5.18 16.04
C MET A 220 1.04 6.42 16.77
N ASP A 221 1.65 6.22 17.94
CA ASP A 221 2.33 7.28 18.68
C ASP A 221 3.66 7.64 18.00
N ILE A 222 3.76 8.88 17.52
CA ILE A 222 4.94 9.43 16.84
C ILE A 222 6.13 9.58 17.81
N ALA A 223 5.86 9.84 19.08
CA ALA A 223 6.88 10.08 20.10
C ALA A 223 7.56 8.78 20.55
N GLU A 224 6.84 7.66 20.56
CA GLU A 224 7.39 6.35 20.92
C GLU A 224 8.12 5.73 19.72
N LYS A 225 9.43 5.56 19.85
CA LYS A 225 10.31 5.02 18.78
C LYS A 225 10.95 3.69 19.13
N ARG A 226 10.84 3.22 20.36
CA ARG A 226 11.53 2.03 20.88
C ARG A 226 10.64 0.82 20.93
N ARG A 227 9.38 1.01 21.31
CA ARG A 227 8.43 -0.09 21.47
C ARG A 227 7.79 -0.44 20.13
N PRO A 228 7.56 -1.73 19.87
CA PRO A 228 6.78 -2.15 18.70
C PRO A 228 5.37 -1.53 18.76
N GLN A 229 4.90 -1.10 17.59
CA GLN A 229 3.56 -0.58 17.39
C GLN A 229 2.97 -1.15 16.10
N ASP A 230 1.66 -1.37 16.11
CA ASP A 230 0.89 -1.79 14.95
C ASP A 230 -0.16 -0.72 14.62
N GLY A 231 -0.43 -0.54 13.33
CA GLY A 231 -1.43 0.39 12.85
C GLY A 231 -1.89 0.06 11.44
N ALA A 232 -2.86 0.83 10.96
CA ALA A 232 -3.41 0.64 9.63
C ALA A 232 -3.83 1.98 9.01
N PHE A 233 -3.75 2.07 7.69
CA PHE A 233 -4.25 3.21 6.93
C PHE A 233 -4.77 2.73 5.58
N MET A 234 -5.39 3.62 4.82
CA MET A 234 -5.98 3.34 3.51
C MET A 234 -5.47 4.31 2.46
N ALA A 235 -5.54 3.88 1.20
CA ALA A 235 -5.39 4.76 0.05
C ALA A 235 -6.62 4.64 -0.85
N ARG A 236 -7.13 5.78 -1.30
CA ARG A 236 -8.15 5.87 -2.34
C ARG A 236 -7.46 6.11 -3.68
N LEU A 237 -7.75 5.24 -4.65
CA LEU A 237 -7.37 5.37 -6.05
C LEU A 237 -8.64 5.49 -6.90
N PRO A 238 -8.54 5.93 -8.17
CA PRO A 238 -9.68 5.91 -9.10
C PRO A 238 -10.31 4.53 -9.27
N GLU A 239 -9.51 3.47 -9.14
CA GLU A 239 -9.89 2.07 -9.35
C GLU A 239 -10.47 1.40 -8.10
N GLY A 240 -10.36 2.05 -6.92
CA GLY A 240 -10.85 1.50 -5.64
C GLY A 240 -9.98 1.86 -4.44
N GLN A 241 -10.12 1.09 -3.37
CA GLN A 241 -9.38 1.31 -2.12
C GLN A 241 -8.31 0.23 -1.92
N VAL A 242 -7.16 0.65 -1.41
CA VAL A 242 -6.06 -0.22 -0.98
C VAL A 242 -5.84 -0.02 0.51
N TYR A 243 -5.75 -1.10 1.25
CA TYR A 243 -5.52 -1.10 2.68
C TYR A 243 -4.06 -1.39 2.99
N PHE A 244 -3.56 -0.79 4.07
CA PHE A 244 -2.19 -0.97 4.50
C PHE A 244 -2.17 -1.34 5.98
N ARG A 245 -1.39 -2.38 6.31
CA ARG A 245 -1.03 -2.72 7.68
C ARG A 245 0.39 -2.31 7.91
N MET A 246 0.65 -1.62 8.99
CA MET A 246 1.96 -1.12 9.31
C MET A 246 2.40 -1.60 10.68
N ALA A 247 3.62 -2.10 10.77
CA ALA A 247 4.30 -2.38 12.02
C ALA A 247 5.55 -1.50 12.11
N SER A 248 5.78 -0.90 13.28
CA SER A 248 7.01 -0.18 13.58
C SER A 248 7.75 -0.84 14.73
N SER A 249 9.07 -0.73 14.74
CA SER A 249 9.91 -1.18 15.85
C SER A 249 11.21 -0.39 15.92
N GLY A 250 11.68 -0.12 17.14
CA GLY A 250 13.02 0.41 17.38
C GLY A 250 14.08 -0.63 17.02
N VAL A 251 15.07 -0.23 16.25
CA VAL A 251 16.23 -1.05 15.87
C VAL A 251 17.51 -0.23 16.02
N LEU A 252 18.67 -0.87 15.91
CA LEU A 252 19.94 -0.16 15.91
C LEU A 252 19.99 0.84 14.76
N GLY A 253 20.29 2.10 15.04
CA GLY A 253 20.35 3.18 14.04
C GLY A 253 19.01 3.88 13.78
N GLY A 254 17.90 3.53 14.47
CA GLY A 254 16.63 4.25 14.33
C GLY A 254 15.38 3.40 14.45
N GLU A 255 14.34 3.78 13.73
CA GLU A 255 13.05 3.10 13.70
C GLU A 255 12.82 2.44 12.35
N LYS A 256 12.46 1.17 12.36
CA LYS A 256 12.10 0.39 11.17
C LYS A 256 10.59 0.39 10.98
N LEU A 257 10.14 0.58 9.74
CA LEU A 257 8.75 0.35 9.34
C LEU A 257 8.64 -0.84 8.38
N ALA A 258 7.62 -1.65 8.59
CA ALA A 258 7.18 -2.69 7.66
C ALA A 258 5.70 -2.44 7.33
N ILE A 259 5.39 -2.20 6.06
CA ILE A 259 4.05 -1.87 5.60
C ILE A 259 3.62 -2.93 4.61
N ARG A 260 2.57 -3.68 4.93
CA ARG A 260 1.95 -4.66 4.04
C ARG A 260 0.85 -4.01 3.24
N ILE A 261 0.83 -4.24 1.94
CA ILE A 261 -0.16 -3.73 0.99
C ILE A 261 -1.22 -4.80 0.78
N LEU A 262 -2.48 -4.46 1.04
CA LEU A 262 -3.65 -5.31 0.85
C LEU A 262 -4.49 -4.67 -0.27
N ASP A 263 -4.17 -5.04 -1.52
CA ASP A 263 -4.85 -4.52 -2.71
C ASP A 263 -6.20 -5.23 -2.88
N GLN A 264 -7.28 -4.54 -2.57
CA GLN A 264 -8.66 -5.02 -2.74
C GLN A 264 -9.32 -4.51 -4.04
N THR A 265 -8.61 -3.76 -4.87
CA THR A 265 -9.15 -3.22 -6.14
C THR A 265 -9.47 -4.32 -7.14
N LYS A 266 -8.75 -5.44 -7.04
CA LYS A 266 -9.02 -6.65 -7.81
C LYS A 266 -9.70 -7.65 -6.89
N GLY A 267 -10.92 -8.04 -7.21
CA GLY A 267 -11.60 -9.10 -6.48
C GLY A 267 -10.77 -10.39 -6.41
N PRO A 268 -11.22 -11.40 -5.65
CA PRO A 268 -10.52 -12.67 -5.56
C PRO A 268 -10.27 -13.30 -6.94
N MET A 269 -9.08 -13.87 -7.16
CA MET A 269 -8.69 -14.50 -8.43
C MET A 269 -9.51 -15.76 -8.70
N LYS A 270 -9.92 -15.97 -9.94
CA LYS A 270 -10.58 -17.22 -10.35
C LYS A 270 -9.58 -18.39 -10.34
N PRO A 271 -10.04 -19.65 -10.13
CA PRO A 271 -9.15 -20.82 -10.13
C PRO A 271 -8.26 -20.94 -11.38
N SER A 272 -8.76 -20.58 -12.56
CA SER A 272 -7.97 -20.57 -13.80
C SER A 272 -6.83 -19.54 -13.80
N GLU A 273 -7.04 -18.39 -13.18
CA GLU A 273 -6.03 -17.32 -13.06
C GLU A 273 -4.93 -17.68 -12.05
N ILE A 274 -5.29 -18.44 -11.01
CA ILE A 274 -4.35 -18.96 -10.00
C ILE A 274 -3.40 -19.96 -10.63
N GLY A 275 -3.88 -20.76 -11.60
CA GLY A 275 -3.07 -21.73 -12.35
C GLY A 275 -3.55 -23.18 -12.29
N PHE A 276 -4.79 -23.44 -11.88
CA PHE A 276 -5.42 -24.76 -11.97
C PHE A 276 -5.69 -25.15 -13.43
N SER A 277 -5.49 -26.42 -13.75
CA SER A 277 -5.87 -26.96 -15.07
C SER A 277 -7.40 -27.10 -15.17
N PRO A 278 -7.96 -27.12 -16.39
CA PRO A 278 -9.39 -27.32 -16.58
C PRO A 278 -9.94 -28.58 -15.89
N GLU A 279 -9.17 -29.69 -15.91
CA GLU A 279 -9.52 -30.94 -15.26
C GLU A 279 -9.55 -30.78 -13.74
N GLN A 280 -8.53 -30.10 -13.17
CA GLN A 280 -8.50 -29.82 -11.72
C GLN A 280 -9.68 -28.93 -11.31
N ILE A 281 -10.02 -27.90 -12.10
CA ILE A 281 -11.17 -27.03 -11.82
C ILE A 281 -12.47 -27.84 -11.81
N LYS A 282 -12.65 -28.74 -12.76
CA LYS A 282 -13.84 -29.60 -12.82
C LYS A 282 -13.97 -30.48 -11.59
N LEU A 283 -12.88 -31.14 -11.19
CA LEU A 283 -12.86 -32.00 -10.01
C LEU A 283 -13.06 -31.22 -8.71
N LEU A 284 -12.41 -30.06 -8.58
CA LEU A 284 -12.58 -29.20 -7.39
C LEU A 284 -14.01 -28.67 -7.27
N LYS A 285 -14.68 -28.33 -8.37
CA LYS A 285 -16.10 -27.97 -8.36
C LYS A 285 -16.95 -29.11 -7.85
N GLN A 286 -16.75 -30.33 -8.33
CA GLN A 286 -17.49 -31.52 -7.86
C GLN A 286 -17.30 -31.76 -6.35
N ILE A 287 -16.09 -31.46 -5.81
CA ILE A 287 -15.83 -31.61 -4.36
C ILE A 287 -16.50 -30.48 -3.58
N VAL A 288 -16.46 -29.24 -4.09
CA VAL A 288 -17.11 -28.09 -3.46
C VAL A 288 -18.64 -28.18 -3.45
N GLU A 289 -19.22 -28.87 -4.42
CA GLU A 289 -20.66 -29.18 -4.48
C GLU A 289 -21.10 -30.26 -3.48
N GLN A 290 -20.15 -31.05 -2.92
CA GLN A 290 -20.49 -32.04 -1.90
C GLN A 290 -21.03 -31.39 -0.62
N PRO A 291 -21.94 -32.05 0.09
CA PRO A 291 -22.49 -31.51 1.33
C PRO A 291 -21.47 -31.49 2.47
N SER A 292 -20.45 -32.37 2.42
CA SER A 292 -19.50 -32.53 3.52
C SER A 292 -18.13 -32.98 3.05
N GLY A 293 -17.14 -32.68 3.86
CA GLY A 293 -15.75 -33.07 3.65
C GLY A 293 -14.80 -31.89 3.84
N MET A 294 -13.50 -32.18 3.86
CA MET A 294 -12.48 -31.15 4.04
C MET A 294 -11.62 -30.99 2.78
N VAL A 295 -11.46 -29.73 2.37
CA VAL A 295 -10.47 -29.27 1.39
C VAL A 295 -9.36 -28.54 2.14
N LEU A 296 -8.13 -29.04 2.03
CA LEU A 296 -6.98 -28.50 2.75
C LEU A 296 -5.96 -27.90 1.78
N VAL A 297 -5.65 -26.59 1.92
CA VAL A 297 -4.66 -25.89 1.09
C VAL A 297 -3.38 -25.71 1.90
N CYS A 298 -2.27 -26.27 1.41
CA CYS A 298 -1.00 -26.34 2.12
C CYS A 298 0.12 -25.58 1.40
N GLY A 299 1.09 -25.12 2.17
CA GLY A 299 2.29 -24.46 1.65
C GLY A 299 2.93 -23.52 2.67
N PRO A 300 4.16 -23.08 2.42
CA PRO A 300 4.83 -22.10 3.28
C PRO A 300 4.14 -20.74 3.24
N THR A 301 4.60 -19.84 4.09
CA THR A 301 4.16 -18.43 4.05
C THR A 301 4.45 -17.82 2.67
N GLY A 302 3.50 -17.08 2.12
CA GLY A 302 3.63 -16.44 0.81
C GLY A 302 3.48 -17.41 -0.38
N SER A 303 2.99 -18.64 -0.19
CA SER A 303 2.71 -19.58 -1.30
C SER A 303 1.36 -19.32 -1.99
N GLY A 304 0.54 -18.37 -1.50
CA GLY A 304 -0.75 -17.99 -2.09
C GLY A 304 -1.94 -18.81 -1.58
N LYS A 305 -1.83 -19.45 -0.40
CA LYS A 305 -2.90 -20.28 0.17
C LYS A 305 -4.25 -19.55 0.28
N THR A 306 -4.25 -18.35 0.87
CA THR A 306 -5.46 -17.54 1.03
C THR A 306 -6.08 -17.18 -0.33
N THR A 307 -5.25 -16.84 -1.32
CA THR A 307 -5.73 -16.56 -2.69
C THR A 307 -6.41 -17.78 -3.30
N THR A 308 -5.84 -18.96 -3.10
CA THR A 308 -6.42 -20.22 -3.59
C THR A 308 -7.71 -20.55 -2.85
N LEU A 309 -7.74 -20.37 -1.54
CA LEU A 309 -8.93 -20.58 -0.72
C LEU A 309 -10.08 -19.66 -1.17
N TYR A 310 -9.82 -18.37 -1.39
CA TYR A 310 -10.81 -17.44 -1.91
C TYR A 310 -11.23 -17.77 -3.35
N GLY A 311 -10.31 -18.24 -4.19
CA GLY A 311 -10.64 -18.69 -5.54
C GLY A 311 -11.57 -19.89 -5.55
N LEU A 312 -11.40 -20.81 -4.59
CA LEU A 312 -12.30 -21.95 -4.40
C LEU A 312 -13.67 -21.51 -3.85
N LEU A 313 -13.69 -20.57 -2.90
CA LEU A 313 -14.93 -20.00 -2.38
C LEU A 313 -15.78 -19.35 -3.48
N GLN A 314 -15.18 -18.72 -4.49
CA GLN A 314 -15.93 -18.17 -5.64
C GLN A 314 -16.66 -19.23 -6.47
N THR A 315 -16.36 -20.50 -6.30
CA THR A 315 -17.09 -21.58 -6.98
C THR A 315 -18.31 -22.06 -6.22
N VAL A 316 -18.52 -21.55 -4.99
CA VAL A 316 -19.70 -21.84 -4.14
C VAL A 316 -20.85 -20.92 -4.51
N ASP A 317 -22.05 -21.43 -4.56
CA ASP A 317 -23.26 -20.62 -4.72
C ASP A 317 -23.68 -20.02 -3.36
N PHE A 318 -23.32 -18.76 -3.14
CA PHE A 318 -23.66 -18.01 -1.92
C PHE A 318 -25.17 -17.70 -1.75
N ALA A 319 -25.97 -17.88 -2.80
CA ALA A 319 -27.41 -17.67 -2.71
C ALA A 319 -28.12 -18.89 -2.12
N GLN A 320 -27.53 -20.08 -2.26
CA GLN A 320 -28.13 -21.33 -1.82
C GLN A 320 -27.44 -21.95 -0.59
N ARG A 321 -26.23 -21.48 -0.23
CA ARG A 321 -25.43 -22.03 0.86
C ARG A 321 -25.00 -20.94 1.84
N ASN A 322 -25.18 -21.24 3.13
CA ASN A 322 -24.66 -20.40 4.20
C ASN A 322 -23.15 -20.60 4.36
N VAL A 323 -22.37 -19.60 3.94
CA VAL A 323 -20.91 -19.65 3.94
C VAL A 323 -20.36 -18.71 5.00
N ILE A 324 -19.56 -19.25 5.92
CA ILE A 324 -18.96 -18.47 7.00
C ILE A 324 -17.45 -18.67 7.00
N THR A 325 -16.68 -17.59 7.09
CA THR A 325 -15.22 -17.64 7.22
C THR A 325 -14.75 -17.19 8.58
N ILE A 326 -13.61 -17.73 9.01
CA ILE A 326 -12.90 -17.37 10.24
C ILE A 326 -11.45 -17.07 9.85
N GLU A 327 -11.00 -15.84 10.02
CA GLU A 327 -9.76 -15.33 9.43
C GLU A 327 -8.92 -14.52 10.42
N ASP A 328 -7.59 -14.54 10.26
CA ASP A 328 -6.64 -13.79 11.10
C ASP A 328 -5.57 -13.12 10.22
N PRO A 329 -5.85 -11.94 9.72
CA PRO A 329 -7.10 -11.21 9.64
C PRO A 329 -7.83 -11.40 8.29
N ILE A 330 -8.99 -10.75 8.10
CA ILE A 330 -9.67 -10.71 6.80
C ILE A 330 -8.80 -9.97 5.78
N GLU A 331 -8.42 -10.65 4.68
CA GLU A 331 -7.60 -10.07 3.60
C GLU A 331 -8.47 -9.38 2.53
N HIS A 332 -9.63 -9.94 2.19
CA HIS A 332 -10.58 -9.39 1.23
C HIS A 332 -12.00 -9.47 1.76
N VAL A 333 -12.74 -8.39 1.66
CA VAL A 333 -14.19 -8.41 1.95
C VAL A 333 -14.92 -8.97 0.74
N ILE A 334 -15.68 -10.05 0.96
CA ILE A 334 -16.47 -10.72 -0.08
C ILE A 334 -17.94 -10.47 0.19
N ALA A 335 -18.66 -9.95 -0.79
CA ALA A 335 -20.09 -9.71 -0.67
C ALA A 335 -20.87 -11.03 -0.49
N ASN A 336 -21.94 -10.98 0.27
CA ASN A 336 -22.83 -12.12 0.57
C ASN A 336 -22.16 -13.29 1.34
N LEU A 337 -21.14 -12.99 2.13
CA LEU A 337 -20.38 -13.93 2.92
C LEU A 337 -20.23 -13.41 4.34
N SER A 338 -20.44 -14.27 5.33
CA SER A 338 -20.22 -13.93 6.74
C SER A 338 -18.75 -14.14 7.10
N GLN A 339 -17.99 -13.07 7.36
CA GLN A 339 -16.57 -13.13 7.68
C GLN A 339 -16.33 -12.75 9.14
N ILE A 340 -15.71 -13.63 9.91
CA ILE A 340 -15.37 -13.45 11.32
C ILE A 340 -13.87 -13.23 11.43
N GLU A 341 -13.47 -12.08 11.94
CA GLU A 341 -12.05 -11.80 12.23
C GLU A 341 -11.68 -12.24 13.65
N ILE A 342 -10.55 -12.91 13.78
CA ILE A 342 -9.98 -13.30 15.07
C ILE A 342 -9.58 -12.06 15.87
N ASN A 343 -9.98 -12.07 17.16
CA ASN A 343 -9.61 -11.03 18.10
C ASN A 343 -9.27 -11.66 19.46
N THR A 344 -8.01 -11.99 19.64
CA THR A 344 -7.53 -12.65 20.87
C THR A 344 -7.73 -11.80 22.11
N ARG A 345 -7.71 -10.45 21.99
CA ARG A 345 -7.98 -9.54 23.11
C ARG A 345 -9.44 -9.62 23.58
N ALA A 346 -10.35 -9.90 22.67
CA ALA A 346 -11.76 -10.12 22.97
C ALA A 346 -12.11 -11.60 23.25
N GLY A 347 -11.10 -12.50 23.30
CA GLY A 347 -11.29 -13.93 23.53
C GLY A 347 -11.79 -14.70 22.28
N VAL A 348 -11.82 -14.06 21.10
CA VAL A 348 -12.21 -14.71 19.85
C VAL A 348 -10.97 -15.40 19.24
N THR A 349 -10.89 -16.71 19.42
CA THR A 349 -9.87 -17.60 18.83
C THR A 349 -10.45 -18.43 17.69
N PHE A 350 -9.62 -19.10 16.88
CA PHE A 350 -10.11 -20.00 15.83
C PHE A 350 -11.03 -21.08 16.40
N ALA A 351 -10.64 -21.73 17.49
CA ALA A 351 -11.44 -22.78 18.11
C ALA A 351 -12.77 -22.24 18.69
N SER A 352 -12.76 -21.09 19.38
CA SER A 352 -13.99 -20.50 19.95
C SER A 352 -14.95 -20.02 18.87
N ALA A 353 -14.42 -19.36 17.82
CA ALA A 353 -15.22 -18.92 16.67
C ALA A 353 -15.83 -20.12 15.92
N LEU A 354 -15.04 -21.18 15.66
CA LEU A 354 -15.50 -22.37 14.96
C LEU A 354 -16.65 -23.08 15.72
N ARG A 355 -16.55 -23.22 17.07
CA ARG A 355 -17.64 -23.73 17.87
C ARG A 355 -18.92 -22.87 17.79
N SER A 356 -18.77 -21.54 17.68
CA SER A 356 -19.91 -20.64 17.49
C SER A 356 -20.53 -20.79 16.11
N VAL A 357 -19.70 -20.87 15.08
CA VAL A 357 -20.13 -21.03 13.68
C VAL A 357 -20.93 -22.31 13.49
N LEU A 358 -20.53 -23.42 14.10
CA LEU A 358 -21.27 -24.70 14.03
C LEU A 358 -22.71 -24.65 14.60
N ARG A 359 -23.08 -23.57 15.31
CA ARG A 359 -24.44 -23.32 15.80
C ARG A 359 -25.22 -22.32 14.96
N GLN A 360 -24.65 -21.88 13.84
CA GLN A 360 -25.24 -20.88 12.94
C GLN A 360 -25.71 -21.49 11.61
N ASP A 361 -25.94 -22.81 11.60
CA ASP A 361 -26.41 -23.57 10.43
C ASP A 361 -25.56 -23.33 9.17
N PRO A 362 -24.22 -23.53 9.24
CA PRO A 362 -23.35 -23.30 8.11
C PRO A 362 -23.35 -24.50 7.15
N ASP A 363 -23.42 -24.26 5.84
CA ASP A 363 -23.17 -25.29 4.82
C ASP A 363 -21.68 -25.40 4.50
N VAL A 364 -20.98 -24.23 4.49
CA VAL A 364 -19.55 -24.13 4.17
C VAL A 364 -18.84 -23.30 5.23
N ILE A 365 -17.79 -23.86 5.79
CA ILE A 365 -16.94 -23.20 6.79
C ILE A 365 -15.55 -23.03 6.18
N CYS A 366 -15.07 -21.80 6.14
CA CYS A 366 -13.71 -21.51 5.69
C CYS A 366 -12.84 -21.08 6.88
N ILE A 367 -11.74 -21.78 7.11
CA ILE A 367 -10.82 -21.54 8.21
C ILE A 367 -9.51 -21.00 7.62
N GLY A 368 -9.17 -19.75 7.95
CA GLY A 368 -7.97 -19.08 7.45
C GLY A 368 -6.73 -19.95 7.63
N GLU A 369 -6.53 -20.52 8.81
CA GLU A 369 -5.48 -21.52 9.03
C GLU A 369 -5.73 -22.39 10.27
N ILE A 370 -5.23 -23.63 10.20
CA ILE A 370 -5.19 -24.59 11.31
C ILE A 370 -3.79 -24.59 11.91
N ARG A 371 -3.68 -24.09 13.16
CA ARG A 371 -2.40 -23.99 13.90
C ARG A 371 -2.31 -24.94 15.09
N ASP A 372 -3.44 -25.29 15.70
CA ASP A 372 -3.54 -25.97 16.97
C ASP A 372 -4.41 -27.24 16.91
N SER A 373 -4.26 -28.10 17.90
CA SER A 373 -4.95 -29.37 18.03
C SER A 373 -6.47 -29.22 18.12
N GLU A 374 -6.93 -28.23 18.87
CA GLU A 374 -8.35 -28.02 19.14
C GLU A 374 -9.08 -27.62 17.86
N THR A 375 -8.55 -26.63 17.12
CA THR A 375 -9.09 -26.20 15.82
C THR A 375 -9.07 -27.35 14.81
N ALA A 376 -7.97 -28.13 14.75
CA ALA A 376 -7.86 -29.28 13.84
C ALA A 376 -8.94 -30.34 14.10
N GLN A 377 -9.16 -30.72 15.35
CA GLN A 377 -10.15 -31.73 15.72
C GLN A 377 -11.57 -31.26 15.40
N ILE A 378 -11.94 -30.02 15.77
CA ILE A 378 -13.29 -29.48 15.52
C ILE A 378 -13.54 -29.39 14.02
N ALA A 379 -12.56 -28.89 13.23
CA ALA A 379 -12.68 -28.74 11.79
C ALA A 379 -12.92 -30.08 11.07
N LEU A 380 -12.16 -31.12 11.43
CA LEU A 380 -12.31 -32.45 10.83
C LEU A 380 -13.60 -33.13 11.28
N GLN A 381 -14.04 -32.97 12.53
CA GLN A 381 -15.34 -33.47 13.01
C GLN A 381 -16.49 -32.77 12.24
N ALA A 382 -16.44 -31.46 12.06
CA ALA A 382 -17.41 -30.72 11.28
C ALA A 382 -17.48 -31.25 9.83
N ALA A 383 -16.32 -31.48 9.20
CA ALA A 383 -16.24 -32.05 7.87
C ALA A 383 -16.80 -33.48 7.77
N GLN A 384 -16.71 -34.25 8.84
CA GLN A 384 -17.31 -35.61 8.90
C GLN A 384 -18.83 -35.56 9.12
N THR A 385 -19.33 -34.56 9.85
CA THR A 385 -20.72 -34.49 10.33
C THR A 385 -21.65 -33.63 9.46
N GLY A 386 -21.31 -33.35 8.21
CA GLY A 386 -22.26 -32.74 7.28
C GLY A 386 -21.88 -31.35 6.75
N HIS A 387 -20.70 -30.83 7.08
CA HIS A 387 -20.25 -29.50 6.63
C HIS A 387 -19.12 -29.61 5.61
N LEU A 388 -19.11 -28.77 4.60
CA LEU A 388 -17.94 -28.59 3.75
C LEU A 388 -16.97 -27.63 4.45
N VAL A 389 -15.80 -28.13 4.81
CA VAL A 389 -14.76 -27.34 5.49
C VAL A 389 -13.62 -27.07 4.51
N MET A 390 -13.28 -25.81 4.31
CA MET A 390 -12.10 -25.39 3.57
C MET A 390 -11.11 -24.75 4.54
N ALA A 391 -9.86 -25.19 4.53
CA ALA A 391 -8.88 -24.68 5.48
C ALA A 391 -7.50 -24.52 4.85
N THR A 392 -6.64 -23.70 5.47
CA THR A 392 -5.22 -23.69 5.11
C THR A 392 -4.36 -24.24 6.25
N MET A 393 -3.18 -24.72 5.88
CA MET A 393 -2.17 -25.21 6.84
C MET A 393 -0.75 -24.89 6.34
N HIS A 394 0.16 -24.64 7.27
CA HIS A 394 1.59 -24.57 6.97
C HIS A 394 2.19 -25.97 6.93
N SER A 395 2.45 -26.46 5.72
CA SER A 395 3.11 -27.75 5.49
C SER A 395 3.94 -27.73 4.21
N SER A 396 4.98 -28.58 4.13
CA SER A 396 5.88 -28.66 2.97
C SER A 396 5.26 -29.38 1.78
N SER A 397 4.42 -30.38 2.01
CA SER A 397 3.80 -31.23 0.99
C SER A 397 2.43 -31.73 1.46
N ASN A 398 1.72 -32.46 0.60
CA ASN A 398 0.44 -33.11 0.91
C ASN A 398 0.56 -34.11 2.03
N MET A 399 1.58 -35.00 1.98
CA MET A 399 1.82 -35.99 3.00
C MET A 399 2.30 -35.37 4.31
N ALA A 400 3.16 -34.35 4.24
CA ALA A 400 3.56 -33.60 5.44
C ALA A 400 2.37 -32.89 6.12
N ALA A 401 1.31 -32.55 5.37
CA ALA A 401 0.08 -32.02 5.96
C ALA A 401 -0.70 -33.08 6.74
N ILE A 402 -0.76 -34.32 6.24
CA ILE A 402 -1.37 -35.45 6.95
C ILE A 402 -0.59 -35.73 8.24
N VAL A 403 0.74 -35.83 8.16
CA VAL A 403 1.60 -36.03 9.33
C VAL A 403 1.39 -34.90 10.34
N ARG A 404 1.32 -33.66 9.88
CA ARG A 404 1.07 -32.49 10.76
C ARG A 404 -0.28 -32.57 11.48
N LEU A 405 -1.34 -33.08 10.83
CA LEU A 405 -2.63 -33.32 11.48
C LEU A 405 -2.51 -34.40 12.55
N MET A 406 -1.74 -35.46 12.27
CA MET A 406 -1.46 -36.51 13.26
C MET A 406 -0.67 -35.98 14.45
N ASP A 407 0.35 -35.15 14.23
CA ASP A 407 1.14 -34.49 15.27
C ASP A 407 0.28 -33.56 16.14
N LEU A 408 -0.77 -32.92 15.57
CA LEU A 408 -1.78 -32.18 16.28
C LEU A 408 -2.78 -33.05 17.05
N GLY A 409 -2.54 -34.39 17.13
CA GLY A 409 -3.36 -35.32 17.88
C GLY A 409 -4.65 -35.79 17.18
N VAL A 410 -4.80 -35.51 15.88
CA VAL A 410 -5.97 -35.98 15.12
C VAL A 410 -5.77 -37.47 14.76
N ARG A 411 -6.77 -38.29 15.06
CA ARG A 411 -6.72 -39.73 14.76
C ARG A 411 -6.69 -39.97 13.24
N PRO A 412 -5.84 -40.91 12.74
CA PRO A 412 -5.76 -41.22 11.31
C PRO A 412 -7.11 -41.59 10.67
N LEU A 413 -7.96 -42.28 11.39
CA LEU A 413 -9.31 -42.66 10.93
C LEU A 413 -10.19 -41.41 10.66
N LEU A 414 -10.10 -40.38 11.50
CA LEU A 414 -10.83 -39.13 11.30
C LEU A 414 -10.29 -38.37 10.08
N ILE A 415 -8.96 -38.34 9.90
CA ILE A 415 -8.33 -37.75 8.71
C ILE A 415 -8.82 -38.47 7.44
N ALA A 416 -8.75 -39.80 7.42
CA ALA A 416 -9.13 -40.64 6.29
C ALA A 416 -10.61 -40.49 5.90
N SER A 417 -11.52 -40.29 6.88
CA SER A 417 -12.95 -40.13 6.63
C SER A 417 -13.36 -38.73 6.21
N ALA A 418 -12.77 -37.70 6.82
CA ALA A 418 -13.17 -36.30 6.62
C ALA A 418 -12.47 -35.63 5.43
N LEU A 419 -11.19 -35.94 5.21
CA LEU A 419 -10.38 -35.26 4.19
C LEU A 419 -10.76 -35.75 2.78
N LYS A 420 -10.98 -34.83 1.84
CA LYS A 420 -11.31 -35.15 0.43
C LYS A 420 -10.15 -34.84 -0.50
N VAL A 421 -9.53 -33.67 -0.32
CA VAL A 421 -8.42 -33.22 -1.17
C VAL A 421 -7.44 -32.38 -0.37
N ILE A 422 -6.17 -32.53 -0.68
CA ILE A 422 -5.10 -31.64 -0.22
C ILE A 422 -4.46 -30.99 -1.45
N ILE A 423 -4.26 -29.67 -1.38
CA ILE A 423 -3.65 -28.87 -2.43
C ILE A 423 -2.37 -28.27 -1.85
N SER A 424 -1.22 -28.81 -2.24
CA SER A 424 0.06 -28.22 -1.84
C SER A 424 0.61 -27.32 -2.95
N GLN A 425 1.05 -26.12 -2.59
CA GLN A 425 1.42 -25.14 -3.59
C GLN A 425 2.70 -24.36 -3.30
N ARG A 426 3.34 -23.91 -4.40
CA ARG A 426 4.45 -22.97 -4.41
C ARG A 426 4.19 -21.89 -5.45
N LEU A 427 4.64 -20.65 -5.20
CA LEU A 427 4.61 -19.60 -6.20
C LEU A 427 5.93 -19.50 -6.97
N ILE A 428 5.80 -19.42 -8.28
CA ILE A 428 6.88 -19.12 -9.22
C ILE A 428 6.61 -17.79 -9.92
N ARG A 429 7.68 -17.10 -10.28
CA ARG A 429 7.59 -15.85 -11.04
C ARG A 429 7.32 -16.14 -12.51
N ARG A 430 6.46 -15.34 -13.12
CA ARG A 430 6.22 -15.37 -14.56
C ARG A 430 7.23 -14.50 -15.27
N LEU A 431 7.72 -14.96 -16.42
CA LEU A 431 8.56 -14.14 -17.29
C LEU A 431 7.81 -12.89 -17.75
N CYS A 432 8.52 -11.78 -17.82
CA CYS A 432 7.96 -10.54 -18.34
C CYS A 432 7.62 -10.71 -19.84
N PRO A 433 6.38 -10.44 -20.27
CA PRO A 433 5.98 -10.64 -21.66
C PRO A 433 6.74 -9.73 -22.66
N TYR A 434 7.28 -8.62 -22.19
CA TYR A 434 7.95 -7.61 -23.01
C TYR A 434 9.46 -7.86 -23.21
N CYS A 435 10.11 -8.60 -22.31
CA CYS A 435 11.57 -8.79 -22.38
C CYS A 435 12.03 -10.23 -22.21
N LYS A 436 11.13 -11.21 -22.18
CA LYS A 436 11.53 -12.61 -22.25
C LYS A 436 12.18 -12.91 -23.60
N GLY A 437 13.25 -13.65 -23.59
CA GLY A 437 13.98 -14.01 -24.82
C GLY A 437 14.55 -15.42 -24.72
N PRO A 438 15.20 -15.92 -25.78
CA PRO A 438 15.83 -17.24 -25.79
C PRO A 438 16.81 -17.41 -24.64
N ALA A 439 16.78 -18.60 -24.02
CA ALA A 439 17.67 -18.89 -22.90
C ALA A 439 19.08 -19.23 -23.37
N THR A 440 20.08 -18.67 -22.67
CA THR A 440 21.48 -19.09 -22.85
C THR A 440 21.71 -20.33 -21.99
N LEU A 441 21.76 -21.51 -22.63
CA LEU A 441 21.87 -22.79 -21.96
C LEU A 441 23.33 -23.19 -21.76
N SER A 442 23.65 -23.72 -20.57
CA SER A 442 24.90 -24.43 -20.34
C SER A 442 24.89 -25.80 -21.03
N GLN A 443 26.08 -26.37 -21.29
CA GLN A 443 26.19 -27.69 -21.90
C GLN A 443 25.40 -28.77 -21.16
N SER A 444 25.45 -28.77 -19.83
CA SER A 444 24.67 -29.69 -19.00
C SER A 444 23.13 -29.51 -19.13
N GLN A 445 22.68 -28.29 -19.40
CA GLN A 445 21.27 -28.03 -19.67
C GLN A 445 20.85 -28.49 -21.08
N VAL A 446 21.72 -28.33 -22.07
CA VAL A 446 21.49 -28.86 -23.43
C VAL A 446 21.37 -30.39 -23.38
N GLU A 447 22.33 -31.09 -22.72
CA GLU A 447 22.28 -32.50 -22.53
C GLU A 447 21.03 -32.98 -21.76
N TYR A 448 20.56 -32.20 -20.79
CA TYR A 448 19.31 -32.49 -20.09
C TYR A 448 18.11 -32.39 -21.03
N CYS A 449 18.07 -31.34 -21.86
CA CYS A 449 17.00 -31.14 -22.85
C CYS A 449 16.96 -32.28 -23.85
N GLU A 450 18.12 -32.72 -24.38
CA GLU A 450 18.24 -33.85 -25.31
C GLU A 450 17.73 -35.14 -24.68
N ARG A 451 18.17 -35.46 -23.45
CA ARG A 451 17.72 -36.66 -22.70
C ARG A 451 16.22 -36.63 -22.38
N SER A 452 15.65 -35.46 -22.20
CA SER A 452 14.25 -35.26 -21.85
C SER A 452 13.36 -35.01 -23.08
N HIS A 453 13.90 -35.11 -24.30
CA HIS A 453 13.22 -34.80 -25.57
C HIS A 453 12.57 -33.38 -25.58
N LEU A 454 13.23 -32.41 -24.97
CA LEU A 454 12.78 -31.02 -24.91
C LEU A 454 13.47 -30.18 -25.98
N ASP A 455 12.69 -29.44 -26.76
CA ASP A 455 13.29 -28.49 -27.70
C ASP A 455 13.90 -27.29 -26.94
N ALA A 456 15.22 -27.19 -26.97
CA ALA A 456 15.98 -26.13 -26.32
C ALA A 456 15.58 -24.71 -26.81
N LYS A 457 15.03 -24.58 -28.04
CA LYS A 457 14.56 -23.32 -28.61
C LYS A 457 13.31 -22.77 -27.92
N LEU A 458 12.54 -23.61 -27.24
CA LEU A 458 11.35 -23.21 -26.50
C LEU A 458 11.68 -22.63 -25.13
N LEU A 459 12.93 -22.76 -24.70
CA LEU A 459 13.34 -22.30 -23.38
C LEU A 459 13.63 -20.80 -23.40
N LEU A 460 12.94 -20.07 -22.54
CA LEU A 460 13.07 -18.62 -22.41
C LEU A 460 13.70 -18.24 -21.08
N GLU A 461 14.38 -17.09 -21.05
CA GLU A 461 14.93 -16.51 -19.83
C GLU A 461 14.54 -15.04 -19.61
N ALA A 462 14.85 -14.56 -18.42
CA ALA A 462 14.51 -13.22 -17.95
C ALA A 462 15.65 -12.24 -18.27
N HIS A 463 15.41 -11.24 -19.13
CA HIS A 463 16.44 -10.25 -19.46
C HIS A 463 16.31 -8.95 -18.65
N GLY A 464 15.10 -8.42 -18.47
CA GLY A 464 14.82 -7.17 -17.77
C GLY A 464 14.54 -6.01 -18.72
N CYS A 465 13.56 -5.17 -18.37
CA CYS A 465 13.18 -3.94 -19.09
C CYS A 465 12.49 -2.95 -18.14
N GLY A 466 12.17 -1.74 -18.62
CA GLY A 466 11.46 -0.74 -17.82
C GLY A 466 10.12 -1.22 -17.27
N HIS A 467 9.36 -2.05 -18.03
CA HIS A 467 8.07 -2.57 -17.60
C HIS A 467 8.16 -3.49 -16.36
N CYS A 468 9.19 -4.32 -16.27
CA CYS A 468 9.43 -5.21 -15.13
C CYS A 468 10.44 -4.63 -14.12
N ALA A 469 10.77 -3.34 -14.25
CA ALA A 469 11.77 -2.67 -13.44
C ALA A 469 13.12 -3.43 -13.38
N GLY A 470 13.57 -3.91 -14.55
CA GLY A 470 14.87 -4.57 -14.70
C GLY A 470 14.94 -6.04 -14.29
N THR A 471 13.84 -6.68 -13.83
CA THR A 471 13.91 -8.05 -13.29
C THR A 471 13.78 -9.16 -14.29
N GLY A 472 13.17 -8.89 -15.42
CA GLY A 472 12.74 -9.92 -16.35
C GLY A 472 11.52 -10.73 -15.92
N TYR A 473 10.90 -10.41 -14.75
CA TYR A 473 9.71 -11.11 -14.25
C TYR A 473 8.56 -10.14 -14.04
N TYR A 474 7.34 -10.63 -14.28
CA TYR A 474 6.11 -9.85 -14.11
C TYR A 474 4.96 -10.73 -13.60
N GLY A 475 4.68 -10.65 -12.29
CA GLY A 475 3.66 -11.45 -11.63
C GLY A 475 4.13 -12.86 -11.27
N ARG A 476 3.23 -13.59 -10.66
CA ARG A 476 3.45 -14.96 -10.16
C ARG A 476 2.35 -15.89 -10.66
N THR A 477 2.62 -17.18 -10.66
CA THR A 477 1.65 -18.26 -10.86
C THR A 477 1.96 -19.39 -9.90
N ALA A 478 0.97 -20.23 -9.61
CA ALA A 478 1.18 -21.35 -8.70
C ALA A 478 1.65 -22.61 -9.43
N LEU A 479 2.54 -23.36 -8.80
CA LEU A 479 2.74 -24.80 -9.00
C LEU A 479 1.95 -25.51 -7.93
N MET A 480 1.05 -26.41 -8.32
CA MET A 480 0.13 -27.07 -7.40
C MET A 480 0.18 -28.58 -7.59
N ASP A 481 0.34 -29.27 -6.48
CA ASP A 481 0.14 -30.73 -6.39
C ASP A 481 -1.20 -30.95 -5.70
N VAL A 482 -2.16 -31.52 -6.43
CA VAL A 482 -3.52 -31.79 -5.95
C VAL A 482 -3.64 -33.29 -5.69
N MET A 483 -3.74 -33.67 -4.43
CA MET A 483 -3.86 -35.05 -3.99
C MET A 483 -5.28 -35.30 -3.49
N TYR A 484 -5.94 -36.27 -4.09
CA TYR A 484 -7.26 -36.74 -3.69
C TYR A 484 -7.11 -37.89 -2.67
N MET A 485 -8.02 -37.92 -1.71
CA MET A 485 -8.10 -39.02 -0.74
C MET A 485 -8.78 -40.23 -1.39
N ASP A 486 -7.96 -41.10 -2.01
CA ASP A 486 -8.42 -42.35 -2.59
C ASP A 486 -8.51 -43.47 -1.55
N ASP A 487 -9.06 -44.62 -1.94
CA ASP A 487 -9.26 -45.75 -1.03
C ASP A 487 -7.93 -46.41 -0.60
N ALA A 488 -6.90 -46.37 -1.43
CA ALA A 488 -5.57 -46.88 -1.09
C ALA A 488 -4.93 -46.03 0.04
N LEU A 489 -5.00 -44.72 -0.08
CA LEU A 489 -4.49 -43.80 0.95
C LEU A 489 -5.30 -43.90 2.25
N ARG A 490 -6.64 -44.03 2.15
CA ARG A 490 -7.51 -44.28 3.31
C ARG A 490 -7.12 -45.55 4.06
N GLN A 491 -6.94 -46.68 3.34
CA GLN A 491 -6.55 -47.93 3.92
C GLN A 491 -5.16 -47.85 4.56
N MET A 492 -4.21 -47.19 3.91
CA MET A 492 -2.87 -46.97 4.44
C MET A 492 -2.89 -46.21 5.76
N LEU A 493 -3.69 -45.16 5.87
CA LEU A 493 -3.85 -44.37 7.10
C LEU A 493 -4.56 -45.15 8.21
N CYS A 494 -5.58 -45.97 7.87
CA CYS A 494 -6.33 -46.73 8.83
C CYS A 494 -5.50 -47.91 9.40
N ASN A 495 -4.69 -48.56 8.57
CA ASN A 495 -3.91 -49.74 8.96
C ASN A 495 -2.59 -49.40 9.67
N GLN A 496 -2.20 -48.10 9.71
CA GLN A 496 -0.95 -47.64 10.32
C GLN A 496 0.30 -48.40 9.85
N THR A 497 0.30 -48.86 8.59
CA THR A 497 1.33 -49.71 8.03
C THR A 497 2.66 -49.03 7.77
N ILE A 498 2.67 -47.68 7.77
CA ILE A 498 3.85 -46.87 7.46
C ILE A 498 4.08 -45.89 8.61
N SER A 499 5.34 -45.71 9.00
CA SER A 499 5.69 -44.68 9.98
C SER A 499 5.46 -43.26 9.44
N ALA A 500 5.14 -42.32 10.33
CA ALA A 500 4.93 -40.90 9.95
C ALA A 500 6.16 -40.30 9.24
N GLY A 501 7.38 -40.73 9.63
CA GLY A 501 8.63 -40.30 8.99
C GLY A 501 8.75 -40.77 7.54
N GLU A 502 8.53 -42.06 7.29
CA GLU A 502 8.58 -42.63 5.93
C GLU A 502 7.47 -42.06 5.03
N LEU A 503 6.28 -41.85 5.59
CA LEU A 503 5.15 -41.22 4.87
C LEU A 503 5.53 -39.84 4.39
N LYS A 504 6.14 -39.03 5.26
CA LYS A 504 6.59 -37.67 4.94
C LYS A 504 7.70 -37.68 3.90
N GLU A 505 8.74 -38.49 4.06
CA GLU A 505 9.89 -38.54 3.15
C GLU A 505 9.49 -38.98 1.74
N LYS A 506 8.74 -40.06 1.59
CA LYS A 506 8.23 -40.50 0.28
C LYS A 506 7.28 -39.47 -0.33
N GLY A 507 6.43 -38.86 0.50
CA GLY A 507 5.50 -37.81 0.05
C GLY A 507 6.21 -36.57 -0.40
N ASP A 508 7.26 -36.12 0.29
CA ASP A 508 8.04 -34.94 -0.12
C ASP A 508 8.79 -35.22 -1.44
N GLN A 509 9.38 -36.42 -1.62
CA GLN A 509 10.03 -36.79 -2.89
C GLN A 509 9.03 -36.76 -4.06
N GLN A 510 7.86 -37.36 -3.90
CA GLN A 510 6.80 -37.34 -4.92
C GLN A 510 6.29 -35.94 -5.21
N PHE A 511 6.08 -35.13 -4.19
CA PHE A 511 5.65 -33.74 -4.31
C PHE A 511 6.60 -32.92 -5.17
N TYR A 512 7.90 -32.93 -4.87
CA TYR A 512 8.87 -32.19 -5.65
C TYR A 512 9.05 -32.74 -7.08
N ALA A 513 8.90 -34.05 -7.30
CA ALA A 513 8.87 -34.63 -8.64
C ALA A 513 7.67 -34.12 -9.44
N THR A 514 6.50 -34.06 -8.83
CA THR A 514 5.27 -33.50 -9.43
C THR A 514 5.44 -32.02 -9.75
N LEU A 515 5.96 -31.22 -8.82
CA LEU A 515 6.22 -29.79 -9.06
C LEU A 515 7.22 -29.56 -10.19
N ARG A 516 8.27 -30.38 -10.31
CA ARG A 516 9.22 -30.28 -11.43
C ARG A 516 8.54 -30.57 -12.75
N LYS A 517 7.71 -31.61 -12.83
CA LYS A 517 6.95 -31.97 -14.04
C LYS A 517 6.03 -30.83 -14.48
N ILE A 518 5.20 -30.30 -13.56
CA ILE A 518 4.30 -29.17 -13.83
C ILE A 518 5.09 -27.91 -14.17
N GLY A 519 6.20 -27.69 -13.45
CA GLY A 519 7.08 -26.54 -13.68
C GLY A 519 7.71 -26.57 -15.07
N MET A 520 8.16 -27.74 -15.53
CA MET A 520 8.71 -27.91 -16.89
C MET A 520 7.67 -27.65 -17.97
N GLN A 521 6.42 -28.06 -17.77
CA GLN A 521 5.34 -27.72 -18.70
C GLN A 521 5.18 -26.19 -18.80
N LYS A 522 5.18 -25.45 -17.67
CA LYS A 522 5.10 -23.98 -17.67
C LYS A 522 6.34 -23.32 -18.28
N VAL A 523 7.51 -23.96 -18.24
CA VAL A 523 8.71 -23.49 -18.94
C VAL A 523 8.54 -23.63 -20.45
N ILE A 524 8.05 -24.76 -20.93
CA ILE A 524 7.77 -25.03 -22.36
C ILE A 524 6.71 -24.04 -22.90
N GLU A 525 5.70 -23.74 -22.10
CA GLU A 525 4.67 -22.72 -22.41
C GLU A 525 5.22 -21.27 -22.36
N GLY A 526 6.50 -21.08 -22.02
CA GLY A 526 7.13 -19.76 -21.92
C GLY A 526 6.58 -18.87 -20.81
N GLN A 527 5.95 -19.47 -19.79
CA GLN A 527 5.42 -18.75 -18.63
C GLN A 527 6.51 -18.42 -17.61
N THR A 528 7.52 -19.28 -17.46
CA THR A 528 8.63 -19.16 -16.50
C THR A 528 9.92 -19.67 -17.12
N CYS A 529 11.02 -19.72 -16.34
CA CYS A 529 12.32 -20.24 -16.79
C CYS A 529 12.83 -21.39 -15.92
N LEU A 530 13.79 -22.15 -16.45
CA LEU A 530 14.43 -23.26 -15.72
C LEU A 530 15.04 -22.84 -14.39
N LYS A 531 15.67 -21.68 -14.35
CA LYS A 531 16.29 -21.12 -13.14
C LYS A 531 15.28 -20.94 -12.00
N GLU A 532 14.06 -20.50 -12.33
CA GLU A 532 13.00 -20.29 -11.35
C GLU A 532 12.43 -21.62 -10.84
N ILE A 533 12.24 -22.60 -11.72
CA ILE A 533 11.81 -23.95 -11.30
C ILE A 533 12.85 -24.59 -10.38
N LYS A 534 14.14 -24.52 -10.76
CA LYS A 534 15.23 -25.02 -9.93
C LYS A 534 15.20 -24.37 -8.54
N ARG A 535 15.03 -23.04 -8.46
CA ARG A 535 14.95 -22.30 -7.19
C ARG A 535 13.87 -22.84 -6.25
N VAL A 536 12.70 -23.20 -6.79
CA VAL A 536 11.53 -23.61 -5.99
C VAL A 536 11.53 -25.11 -5.69
N THR A 537 12.20 -25.92 -6.52
CA THR A 537 12.22 -27.41 -6.39
C THR A 537 13.57 -27.98 -5.92
N SER A 538 14.58 -27.16 -5.62
CA SER A 538 15.94 -27.58 -5.24
C SER A 538 16.14 -27.76 -3.73
N GLN A 539 15.08 -27.84 -2.93
CA GLN A 539 15.17 -28.06 -1.48
C GLN A 539 15.26 -29.57 -1.08
N LEU A 540 15.79 -30.40 -1.98
CA LEU A 540 16.19 -31.78 -1.67
C LEU A 540 17.61 -32.01 -2.17
#